data_40c4351a18374587a97582fcb4a25d49
#
_entry.id   40c4351a18374587a97582fcb4a25d49
#
_cell.length_a   1.000
_cell.length_b   1.000
_cell.length_c   1.000
_cell.angle_alpha   90.00
_cell.angle_beta   90.00
_cell.angle_gamma   90.00
#
_symmetry.space_group_name_H-M   'P 1'
#
loop_
_entity.id
_entity.type
_entity.pdbx_description
1 polymer ?
#
loop_
_entity_poly.entity_id
_entity_poly.type
_entity_poly.pdbx_seq_one_letter_code
_entity_poly.pdbx_strand_id
1 'polypeptide(L)'
;MLLIAGCSPAATDFGFSLDRIETHLTAGALEVVVHQTLVLSREARDALDHGVPLFIQTELVLRQAGSGQDLKQVHRDFEIHYLPLSSLYQLTTVQPFSVSTFPRLRHVLAELSTVRFSLAEKPLAAGQFELRVRSFLDKRHMPPPMRLPMLFSSQWQHDSGWRTWPLKLATGI
;
A
#
# COMPACT_ATOMS: atom_id res chain seq x y z
N MET A 1 -13.55 11.04 44.61
CA MET A 1 -12.51 11.39 43.64
C MET A 1 -12.22 10.14 42.84
N LEU A 2 -12.84 10.02 41.65
CA LEU A 2 -12.80 8.79 40.81
C LEU A 2 -11.69 9.02 39.78
N LEU A 3 -10.60 8.26 39.89
CA LEU A 3 -9.53 8.23 38.89
C LEU A 3 -9.97 7.36 37.74
N ILE A 4 -10.30 7.97 36.60
CA ILE A 4 -10.49 7.26 35.32
C ILE A 4 -9.11 6.95 34.74
N ALA A 5 -8.64 5.71 34.91
CA ALA A 5 -7.46 5.23 34.22
C ALA A 5 -7.79 5.12 32.73
N GLY A 6 -7.26 6.05 31.93
CA GLY A 6 -7.34 6.00 30.48
C GLY A 6 -6.51 4.81 29.98
N CYS A 7 -7.15 3.77 29.44
CA CYS A 7 -6.48 2.76 28.64
C CYS A 7 -5.95 3.44 27.37
N SER A 8 -4.66 3.71 27.30
CA SER A 8 -3.98 3.98 26.03
C SER A 8 -4.03 2.70 25.22
N PRO A 9 -4.50 2.72 23.94
CA PRO A 9 -4.40 1.55 23.09
C PRO A 9 -2.92 1.21 22.95
N ALA A 10 -2.57 -0.04 23.23
CA ALA A 10 -1.24 -0.56 23.00
C ALA A 10 -0.88 -0.31 21.53
N ALA A 11 0.24 0.37 21.28
CA ALA A 11 0.77 0.55 19.93
C ALA A 11 0.98 -0.86 19.34
N THR A 12 0.28 -1.18 18.27
CA THR A 12 0.47 -2.45 17.58
C THR A 12 1.82 -2.41 16.88
N ASP A 13 2.72 -3.36 17.21
CA ASP A 13 4.06 -3.46 16.60
C ASP A 13 4.03 -3.86 15.12
N PHE A 14 2.86 -3.84 14.48
CA PHE A 14 2.65 -4.18 13.08
C PHE A 14 1.60 -3.27 12.44
N GLY A 15 1.60 -3.22 11.12
CA GLY A 15 0.68 -2.40 10.34
C GLY A 15 1.38 -1.82 9.10
N PHE A 16 0.61 -1.07 8.32
CA PHE A 16 1.12 -0.34 7.17
C PHE A 16 1.05 1.15 7.46
N SER A 17 2.07 1.88 7.07
CA SER A 17 2.12 3.34 7.15
C SER A 17 2.61 3.94 5.85
N LEU A 18 2.11 5.13 5.54
CA LEU A 18 2.57 5.93 4.42
C LEU A 18 3.46 7.04 4.99
N ASP A 19 4.72 7.06 4.57
CA ASP A 19 5.72 7.92 5.16
C ASP A 19 5.78 9.27 4.43
N ARG A 20 5.92 9.23 3.10
CA ARG A 20 5.96 10.43 2.25
C ARG A 20 5.60 10.07 0.81
N ILE A 21 5.29 11.10 0.02
CA ILE A 21 5.19 10.99 -1.43
C ILE A 21 6.13 12.00 -2.08
N GLU A 22 6.66 11.61 -3.25
CA GLU A 22 7.41 12.49 -4.13
C GLU A 22 6.67 12.57 -5.46
N THR A 23 6.68 13.72 -6.08
CA THR A 23 5.99 13.94 -7.35
C THR A 23 6.96 14.55 -8.36
N HIS A 24 7.00 13.97 -9.55
CA HIS A 24 7.82 14.42 -10.65
C HIS A 24 6.94 14.67 -11.87
N LEU A 25 7.02 15.86 -12.44
CA LEU A 25 6.34 16.20 -13.68
C LEU A 25 7.36 16.16 -14.82
N THR A 26 7.24 15.18 -15.69
CA THR A 26 8.18 15.01 -16.83
C THR A 26 7.36 14.91 -18.11
N ALA A 27 7.63 15.82 -19.05
CA ALA A 27 6.99 15.88 -20.37
C ALA A 27 5.44 15.77 -20.31
N GLY A 28 4.82 16.35 -19.27
CA GLY A 28 3.37 16.33 -19.07
C GLY A 28 2.82 15.07 -18.36
N ALA A 29 3.66 14.10 -18.07
CA ALA A 29 3.31 12.95 -17.24
C ALA A 29 3.60 13.23 -15.77
N LEU A 30 2.62 13.00 -14.90
CA LEU A 30 2.80 13.09 -13.45
C LEU A 30 3.21 11.71 -12.92
N GLU A 31 4.45 11.60 -12.48
CA GLU A 31 4.94 10.44 -11.75
C GLU A 31 4.82 10.69 -10.25
N VAL A 32 4.29 9.71 -9.53
CA VAL A 32 4.14 9.74 -8.07
C VAL A 32 4.89 8.56 -7.48
N VAL A 33 5.83 8.85 -6.58
CA VAL A 33 6.57 7.85 -5.83
C VAL A 33 6.05 7.85 -4.39
N VAL A 34 5.51 6.74 -3.96
CA VAL A 34 4.99 6.53 -2.61
C VAL A 34 6.02 5.78 -1.79
N HIS A 35 6.42 6.35 -0.66
CA HIS A 35 7.26 5.69 0.34
C HIS A 35 6.39 5.23 1.49
N GLN A 36 6.52 3.94 1.84
CA GLN A 36 5.69 3.29 2.84
C GLN A 36 6.50 2.32 3.70
N THR A 37 6.04 2.09 4.91
CA THR A 37 6.58 1.07 5.81
C THR A 37 5.53 -0.02 6.01
N LEU A 38 5.92 -1.26 5.71
CA LEU A 38 5.06 -2.44 5.81
C LEU A 38 5.60 -3.37 6.88
N VAL A 39 4.87 -3.53 7.97
CA VAL A 39 5.21 -4.48 9.05
C VAL A 39 4.09 -5.50 9.17
N LEU A 40 4.38 -6.74 8.84
CA LEU A 40 3.41 -7.84 8.97
C LEU A 40 3.32 -8.30 10.42
N SER A 41 2.10 -8.63 10.85
CA SER A 41 1.87 -9.31 12.14
C SER A 41 2.51 -10.69 12.17
N ARG A 42 2.60 -11.27 13.36
CA ARG A 42 3.09 -12.64 13.52
C ARG A 42 2.20 -13.63 12.77
N GLU A 43 0.88 -13.53 12.91
CA GLU A 43 -0.07 -14.42 12.22
C GLU A 43 0.05 -14.36 10.70
N ALA A 44 0.19 -13.15 10.13
CA ALA A 44 0.34 -12.99 8.69
C ALA A 44 1.66 -13.60 8.18
N ARG A 45 2.76 -13.45 8.94
CA ARG A 45 4.04 -14.08 8.61
C ARG A 45 3.97 -15.60 8.72
N ASP A 46 3.42 -16.12 9.81
CA ASP A 46 3.28 -17.56 10.02
C ASP A 46 2.42 -18.19 8.91
N ALA A 47 1.33 -17.55 8.50
CA ALA A 47 0.51 -18.01 7.39
C ALA A 47 1.28 -18.03 6.06
N LEU A 48 2.03 -16.97 5.76
CA LEU A 48 2.87 -16.90 4.57
C LEU A 48 3.91 -18.03 4.55
N ASP A 49 4.59 -18.27 5.66
CA ASP A 49 5.61 -19.33 5.78
C ASP A 49 5.00 -20.74 5.65
N HIS A 50 3.68 -20.88 5.90
CA HIS A 50 2.91 -22.10 5.64
C HIS A 50 2.28 -22.13 4.23
N GLY A 51 2.70 -21.24 3.34
CA GLY A 51 2.31 -21.25 1.93
C GLY A 51 1.02 -20.51 1.60
N VAL A 52 0.46 -19.73 2.54
CA VAL A 52 -0.69 -18.85 2.26
C VAL A 52 -0.18 -17.57 1.59
N PRO A 53 -0.57 -17.27 0.34
CA PRO A 53 -0.13 -16.04 -0.32
C PRO A 53 -0.74 -14.81 0.34
N LEU A 54 0.04 -13.73 0.42
CA LEU A 54 -0.43 -12.43 0.89
C LEU A 54 -0.58 -11.47 -0.29
N PHE A 55 -1.71 -10.78 -0.35
CA PHE A 55 -2.01 -9.80 -1.39
C PHE A 55 -2.00 -8.40 -0.78
N ILE A 56 -1.14 -7.53 -1.30
CA ILE A 56 -1.02 -6.14 -0.87
C ILE A 56 -1.44 -5.26 -2.03
N GLN A 57 -2.32 -4.29 -1.75
CA GLN A 57 -2.74 -3.32 -2.73
C GLN A 57 -2.36 -1.92 -2.24
N THR A 58 -1.76 -1.12 -3.14
CA THR A 58 -1.56 0.32 -2.92
C THR A 58 -2.42 1.08 -3.92
N GLU A 59 -3.33 1.89 -3.40
CA GLU A 59 -4.25 2.72 -4.18
C GLU A 59 -3.82 4.18 -4.16
N LEU A 60 -3.96 4.86 -5.28
CA LEU A 60 -3.72 6.28 -5.43
C LEU A 60 -4.85 6.93 -6.21
N VAL A 61 -5.40 8.00 -5.63
CA VAL A 61 -6.47 8.81 -6.23
C VAL A 61 -5.97 10.24 -6.39
N LEU A 62 -6.05 10.75 -7.62
CA LEU A 62 -5.87 12.16 -7.91
C LEU A 62 -7.24 12.83 -7.87
N ARG A 63 -7.38 13.84 -7.01
CA ARG A 63 -8.62 14.59 -6.78
C ARG A 63 -8.39 16.06 -7.06
N GLN A 64 -9.40 16.75 -7.56
CA GLN A 64 -9.37 18.20 -7.66
C GLN A 64 -9.66 18.82 -6.29
N ALA A 65 -8.76 19.70 -5.82
CA ALA A 65 -8.93 20.37 -4.54
C ALA A 65 -10.19 21.27 -4.57
N GLY A 66 -10.92 21.28 -3.47
CA GLY A 66 -12.13 22.09 -3.30
C GLY A 66 -13.42 21.50 -3.87
N SER A 67 -13.40 20.81 -5.00
CA SER A 67 -14.59 20.13 -5.56
C SER A 67 -14.82 18.73 -4.99
N GLY A 68 -13.75 18.11 -4.50
CA GLY A 68 -13.78 16.73 -4.05
C GLY A 68 -13.94 15.70 -5.17
N GLN A 69 -13.88 16.13 -6.44
CA GLN A 69 -14.04 15.24 -7.59
C GLN A 69 -12.80 14.40 -7.82
N ASP A 70 -12.96 13.08 -7.89
CA ASP A 70 -11.91 12.15 -8.26
C ASP A 70 -11.69 12.20 -9.77
N LEU A 71 -10.48 12.58 -10.18
CA LEU A 71 -10.10 12.72 -11.58
C LEU A 71 -9.52 11.44 -12.15
N LYS A 72 -8.71 10.73 -11.33
CA LYS A 72 -8.10 9.46 -11.71
C LYS A 72 -7.85 8.61 -10.47
N GLN A 73 -8.11 7.30 -10.60
CA GLN A 73 -7.78 6.30 -9.61
C GLN A 73 -6.92 5.23 -10.27
N VAL A 74 -5.83 4.88 -9.61
CA VAL A 74 -4.91 3.82 -10.02
C VAL A 74 -4.53 2.98 -8.81
N HIS A 75 -4.15 1.73 -9.04
CA HIS A 75 -3.67 0.84 -7.99
C HIS A 75 -2.49 0.02 -8.48
N ARG A 76 -1.77 -0.56 -7.53
CA ARG A 76 -0.73 -1.57 -7.74
C ARG A 76 -1.04 -2.75 -6.84
N ASP A 77 -1.06 -3.93 -7.46
CA ASP A 77 -1.33 -5.19 -6.78
C ASP A 77 -0.05 -6.01 -6.73
N PHE A 78 0.23 -6.50 -5.53
CA PHE A 78 1.40 -7.30 -5.22
C PHE A 78 0.96 -8.59 -4.54
N GLU A 79 1.54 -9.72 -4.98
CA GLU A 79 1.38 -11.01 -4.33
C GLU A 79 2.73 -11.46 -3.77
N ILE A 80 2.74 -11.83 -2.49
CA ILE A 80 3.90 -12.43 -1.85
C ILE A 80 3.58 -13.89 -1.62
N HIS A 81 4.45 -14.78 -2.09
CA HIS A 81 4.32 -16.22 -1.93
C HIS A 81 5.62 -16.82 -1.40
N TYR A 82 5.56 -17.67 -0.37
CA TYR A 82 6.69 -18.46 0.07
C TYR A 82 6.78 -19.76 -0.74
N LEU A 83 7.97 -20.09 -1.21
CA LEU A 83 8.28 -21.28 -2.00
C LEU A 83 9.07 -22.28 -1.14
N PRO A 84 8.40 -23.29 -0.52
CA PRO A 84 9.06 -24.16 0.47
C PRO A 84 10.24 -24.93 -0.07
N LEU A 85 10.17 -25.40 -1.32
CA LEU A 85 11.23 -26.20 -1.93
C LEU A 85 12.56 -25.45 -2.12
N SER A 86 12.48 -24.16 -2.40
CA SER A 86 13.65 -23.31 -2.60
C SER A 86 13.96 -22.43 -1.38
N SER A 87 13.06 -22.39 -0.40
CA SER A 87 13.12 -21.50 0.77
C SER A 87 13.24 -20.02 0.37
N LEU A 88 12.58 -19.64 -0.73
CA LEU A 88 12.54 -18.29 -1.27
C LEU A 88 11.16 -17.67 -1.12
N TYR A 89 11.11 -16.34 -1.04
CA TYR A 89 9.90 -15.55 -1.15
C TYR A 89 9.80 -14.99 -2.57
N GLN A 90 8.70 -15.25 -3.23
CA GLN A 90 8.39 -14.70 -4.54
C GLN A 90 7.51 -13.46 -4.37
N LEU A 91 7.87 -12.39 -5.06
CA LEU A 91 7.06 -11.19 -5.22
C LEU A 91 6.59 -11.13 -6.66
N THR A 92 5.29 -11.10 -6.85
CA THR A 92 4.65 -10.87 -8.14
C THR A 92 4.00 -9.49 -8.13
N THR A 93 4.37 -8.64 -9.07
CA THR A 93 3.66 -7.38 -9.37
C THR A 93 2.74 -7.62 -10.56
N VAL A 94 1.46 -7.25 -10.43
CA VAL A 94 0.47 -7.53 -11.47
C VAL A 94 0.58 -6.52 -12.62
N GLN A 95 0.80 -5.24 -12.30
CA GLN A 95 0.91 -4.16 -13.29
C GLN A 95 1.99 -3.14 -12.90
N PRO A 96 3.07 -3.00 -13.69
CA PRO A 96 3.47 -3.88 -14.78
C PRO A 96 3.82 -5.27 -14.26
N PHE A 97 3.56 -6.30 -15.06
CA PHE A 97 3.82 -7.67 -14.62
C PHE A 97 5.32 -7.91 -14.43
N SER A 98 5.69 -8.35 -13.24
CA SER A 98 7.06 -8.78 -12.93
C SER A 98 7.05 -9.83 -11.82
N VAL A 99 8.04 -10.70 -11.84
CA VAL A 99 8.25 -11.71 -10.80
C VAL A 99 9.69 -11.64 -10.34
N SER A 100 9.88 -11.52 -9.04
CA SER A 100 11.19 -11.50 -8.39
C SER A 100 11.21 -12.46 -7.21
N THR A 101 12.38 -13.02 -6.89
CA THR A 101 12.54 -13.91 -5.73
C THR A 101 13.58 -13.36 -4.78
N PHE A 102 13.35 -13.56 -3.48
CA PHE A 102 14.17 -13.01 -2.41
C PHE A 102 14.44 -14.09 -1.36
N PRO A 103 15.64 -14.12 -0.76
CA PRO A 103 15.99 -15.11 0.26
C PRO A 103 15.32 -14.87 1.62
N ARG A 104 14.78 -13.67 1.85
CA ARG A 104 14.13 -13.30 3.12
C ARG A 104 12.98 -12.34 2.91
N LEU A 105 11.93 -12.52 3.70
CA LEU A 105 10.74 -11.67 3.67
C LEU A 105 11.05 -10.17 3.81
N ARG A 106 12.00 -9.80 4.66
CA ARG A 106 12.41 -8.38 4.82
C ARG A 106 12.86 -7.72 3.52
N HIS A 107 13.44 -8.48 2.58
CA HIS A 107 13.87 -7.93 1.29
C HIS A 107 12.66 -7.70 0.38
N VAL A 108 11.65 -8.56 0.44
CA VAL A 108 10.36 -8.34 -0.24
C VAL A 108 9.69 -7.07 0.27
N LEU A 109 9.60 -6.91 1.60
CA LEU A 109 8.98 -5.73 2.21
C LEU A 109 9.78 -4.45 1.91
N ALA A 110 11.11 -4.54 1.83
CA ALA A 110 11.96 -3.43 1.41
C ALA A 110 11.71 -3.04 -0.06
N GLU A 111 11.53 -4.01 -0.95
CA GLU A 111 11.17 -3.73 -2.35
C GLU A 111 9.81 -3.02 -2.43
N LEU A 112 8.83 -3.46 -1.64
CA LEU A 112 7.51 -2.85 -1.56
C LEU A 112 7.47 -1.51 -0.81
N SER A 113 8.57 -1.10 -0.18
CA SER A 113 8.64 0.19 0.53
C SER A 113 8.56 1.40 -0.40
N THR A 114 8.73 1.20 -1.70
CA THR A 114 8.66 2.26 -2.70
C THR A 114 7.79 1.83 -3.87
N VAL A 115 6.64 2.48 -4.03
CA VAL A 115 5.70 2.19 -5.12
C VAL A 115 5.61 3.38 -6.07
N ARG A 116 5.73 3.11 -7.38
CA ARG A 116 5.67 4.13 -8.42
C ARG A 116 4.38 4.06 -9.20
N PHE A 117 3.79 5.24 -9.44
CA PHE A 117 2.59 5.41 -10.26
C PHE A 117 2.87 6.42 -11.36
N SER A 118 2.39 6.15 -12.56
CA SER A 118 2.31 7.13 -13.65
C SER A 118 0.83 7.51 -13.84
N LEU A 119 0.50 8.79 -13.61
CA LEU A 119 -0.90 9.23 -13.56
C LEU A 119 -1.40 9.87 -14.85
N ALA A 120 -0.51 10.36 -15.70
CA ALA A 120 -0.94 11.19 -16.81
C ALA A 120 -0.50 10.63 -18.16
N GLU A 121 -1.47 10.40 -19.02
CA GLU A 121 -1.31 10.31 -20.48
C GLU A 121 -1.57 11.67 -21.15
N LYS A 122 -2.13 12.63 -20.41
CA LYS A 122 -2.44 13.99 -20.89
C LYS A 122 -1.93 15.01 -19.88
N PRO A 123 -1.40 16.14 -20.33
CA PRO A 123 -1.00 17.22 -19.45
C PRO A 123 -2.17 17.62 -18.54
N LEU A 124 -1.93 17.61 -17.23
CA LEU A 124 -2.89 18.15 -16.28
C LEU A 124 -2.87 19.67 -16.39
N ALA A 125 -4.04 20.29 -16.41
CA ALA A 125 -4.16 21.73 -16.35
C ALA A 125 -3.54 22.25 -15.04
N ALA A 126 -3.04 23.51 -15.08
CA ALA A 126 -2.60 24.15 -13.84
C ALA A 126 -3.74 24.21 -12.84
N GLY A 127 -3.44 23.95 -11.59
CA GLY A 127 -4.47 23.91 -10.55
C GLY A 127 -3.97 23.36 -9.21
N GLN A 128 -4.91 23.31 -8.29
CA GLN A 128 -4.71 22.68 -6.99
C GLN A 128 -5.39 21.31 -6.99
N PHE A 129 -4.64 20.31 -6.60
CA PHE A 129 -5.06 18.92 -6.54
C PHE A 129 -4.71 18.31 -5.20
N GLU A 130 -5.24 17.15 -4.93
CA GLU A 130 -4.94 16.32 -3.77
C GLU A 130 -4.59 14.90 -4.26
N LEU A 131 -3.51 14.37 -3.75
CA LEU A 131 -3.16 12.97 -3.91
C LEU A 131 -3.58 12.22 -2.64
N ARG A 132 -4.49 11.26 -2.79
CA ARG A 132 -4.91 10.38 -1.72
C ARG A 132 -4.33 9.01 -1.95
N VAL A 133 -3.67 8.47 -0.94
CA VAL A 133 -3.02 7.16 -1.02
C VAL A 133 -3.47 6.30 0.15
N ARG A 134 -3.58 5.01 -0.11
CA ARG A 134 -3.85 3.96 0.88
C ARG A 134 -3.11 2.69 0.51
N SER A 135 -2.54 2.01 1.48
CA SER A 135 -1.94 0.69 1.29
C SER A 135 -2.53 -0.29 2.29
N PHE A 136 -2.94 -1.46 1.84
CA PHE A 136 -3.61 -2.42 2.70
C PHE A 136 -3.41 -3.87 2.23
N LEU A 137 -3.61 -4.82 3.16
CA LEU A 137 -3.67 -6.24 2.88
C LEU A 137 -5.04 -6.60 2.31
N ASP A 138 -5.08 -7.01 1.04
CA ASP A 138 -6.33 -7.40 0.39
C ASP A 138 -6.75 -8.83 0.76
N LYS A 139 -7.74 -8.93 1.62
CA LYS A 139 -8.26 -10.20 2.13
C LYS A 139 -9.19 -10.91 1.14
N ARG A 140 -9.61 -10.24 0.05
CA ARG A 140 -10.56 -10.81 -0.94
C ARG A 140 -9.96 -11.97 -1.71
N HIS A 141 -8.65 -11.96 -1.91
CA HIS A 141 -7.91 -13.00 -2.63
C HIS A 141 -7.48 -14.17 -1.74
N MET A 142 -7.73 -14.10 -0.44
CA MET A 142 -7.40 -15.19 0.49
C MET A 142 -8.28 -16.43 0.29
N PRO A 143 -7.77 -17.65 0.55
CA PRO A 143 -8.56 -18.86 0.50
C PRO A 143 -9.84 -18.77 1.33
N PRO A 144 -11.00 -19.26 0.84
CA PRO A 144 -12.29 -19.12 1.50
C PRO A 144 -12.32 -19.54 2.99
N PRO A 145 -11.67 -20.65 3.42
CA PRO A 145 -11.68 -21.06 4.83
C PRO A 145 -11.03 -20.04 5.78
N MET A 146 -10.08 -19.23 5.27
CA MET A 146 -9.36 -18.25 6.08
C MET A 146 -10.04 -16.89 6.15
N ARG A 147 -10.98 -16.58 5.26
CA ARG A 147 -11.61 -15.26 5.17
C ARG A 147 -12.35 -14.87 6.45
N LEU A 148 -13.13 -15.80 7.01
CA LEU A 148 -13.92 -15.52 8.23
C LEU A 148 -13.03 -15.30 9.46
N PRO A 149 -12.07 -16.17 9.82
CA PRO A 149 -11.17 -15.90 10.93
C PRO A 149 -10.41 -14.57 10.81
N MET A 150 -9.96 -14.21 9.60
CA MET A 150 -9.23 -12.97 9.34
C MET A 150 -10.06 -11.70 9.52
N LEU A 151 -11.38 -11.76 9.37
CA LEU A 151 -12.26 -10.60 9.59
C LEU A 151 -12.36 -10.23 11.08
N PHE A 152 -12.21 -11.20 11.97
CA PHE A 152 -12.37 -11.03 13.41
C PHE A 152 -11.04 -10.86 14.16
N SER A 153 -9.90 -11.20 13.53
CA SER A 153 -8.58 -11.04 14.14
C SER A 153 -7.96 -9.70 13.76
N SER A 154 -7.62 -8.91 14.78
CA SER A 154 -6.88 -7.64 14.59
C SER A 154 -5.52 -7.85 13.92
N GLN A 155 -4.92 -9.03 14.07
CA GLN A 155 -3.64 -9.39 13.47
C GLN A 155 -3.66 -9.38 11.93
N TRP A 156 -4.84 -9.35 11.31
CA TRP A 156 -5.01 -9.25 9.86
C TRP A 156 -5.42 -7.85 9.38
N GLN A 157 -5.43 -6.86 10.28
CA GLN A 157 -5.77 -5.48 9.96
C GLN A 157 -4.52 -4.69 9.60
N HIS A 158 -3.99 -4.93 8.40
CA HIS A 158 -2.87 -4.17 7.84
C HIS A 158 -3.44 -3.16 6.84
N ASP A 159 -3.58 -1.94 7.29
CA ASP A 159 -4.17 -0.85 6.51
C ASP A 159 -3.60 0.49 6.99
N SER A 160 -3.00 1.24 6.07
CA SER A 160 -2.45 2.56 6.38
C SER A 160 -3.53 3.62 6.63
N GLY A 161 -4.79 3.31 6.27
CA GLY A 161 -5.81 4.31 6.07
C GLY A 161 -5.50 5.24 4.89
N TRP A 162 -6.48 6.07 4.53
CA TRP A 162 -6.29 7.10 3.52
C TRP A 162 -5.47 8.25 4.08
N ARG A 163 -4.38 8.61 3.40
CA ARG A 163 -3.65 9.84 3.63
C ARG A 163 -3.73 10.75 2.42
N THR A 164 -3.74 12.06 2.67
CA THR A 164 -3.91 13.07 1.63
C THR A 164 -2.73 14.02 1.62
N TRP A 165 -2.19 14.30 0.44
CA TRP A 165 -1.13 15.29 0.20
C TRP A 165 -1.59 16.33 -0.81
N PRO A 166 -1.38 17.62 -0.53
CA PRO A 166 -1.67 18.67 -1.49
C PRO A 166 -0.68 18.62 -2.66
N LEU A 167 -1.19 18.84 -3.87
CA LEU A 167 -0.39 18.95 -5.09
C LEU A 167 -0.76 20.24 -5.81
N LYS A 168 0.23 21.09 -6.06
CA LYS A 168 0.07 22.29 -6.87
C LYS A 168 0.80 22.09 -8.18
N LEU A 169 0.07 22.16 -9.29
CA LEU A 169 0.66 22.15 -10.63
C LEU A 169 0.65 23.58 -11.15
N ALA A 170 1.85 24.11 -11.39
CA ALA A 170 2.01 25.39 -12.08
C ALA A 170 1.74 25.19 -13.58
N THR A 171 1.32 26.25 -14.27
CA THR A 171 1.24 26.27 -15.74
C THR A 171 2.65 26.02 -16.28
N GLY A 172 2.86 24.88 -16.91
CA GLY A 172 4.12 24.63 -17.63
C GLY A 172 4.24 25.66 -18.77
N ILE A 173 5.36 26.34 -18.79
CA ILE A 173 5.77 27.21 -19.88
C ILE A 173 6.05 26.34 -21.12
#